data_19717047049f30ac65c8f6b62bc6ea8a
#
_entry.id   19717047049f30ac65c8f6b62bc6ea8a
#
_cell.length_a   1.000
_cell.length_b   1.000
_cell.length_c   1.000
_cell.angle_alpha   90.00
_cell.angle_beta   90.00
_cell.angle_gamma   90.00
#
_symmetry.space_group_name_H-M   'P 1'
#
loop_
_entity.id
_entity.type
_entity.pdbx_description
1 polymer ?
#
loop_
_entity_poly.entity_id
_entity_poly.type
_entity_poly.pdbx_seq_one_letter_code
_entity_poly.pdbx_strand_id
1 'polypeptide(L)'
;MATRAEPLAAAGAVGGREGQFVLVEWSDPGGLTNRERPIAGLHVHHSDDEAWYVLEGTLGFRVGDDEVEAGPGAAVFVPRGTPHSFWNAGAGPARYVLVMPPRLKELVEALHAPGAGDFAAIFREHASELL
;
A
#
# COMPACT_ATOMS: atom_id res chain seq x y z
N MET A 1 12.03 2.04 22.08
CA MET A 1 10.79 1.80 21.31
C MET A 1 9.62 1.63 22.26
N ALA A 2 8.55 2.33 21.99
CA ALA A 2 7.33 2.20 22.78
C ALA A 2 6.62 0.88 22.49
N THR A 3 6.20 0.17 23.52
CA THR A 3 5.41 -1.04 23.39
C THR A 3 3.95 -0.67 23.20
N ARG A 4 3.31 -1.25 22.20
CA ARG A 4 1.89 -1.07 21.94
C ARG A 4 1.19 -2.42 22.08
N ALA A 5 0.32 -2.47 23.06
CA ALA A 5 -0.55 -3.63 23.28
C ALA A 5 -2.02 -3.31 22.98
N GLU A 6 -2.28 -2.15 22.41
CA GLU A 6 -3.63 -1.71 22.06
C GLU A 6 -4.00 -2.21 20.68
N PRO A 7 -5.28 -2.49 20.43
CA PRO A 7 -5.72 -2.84 19.08
C PRO A 7 -5.47 -1.71 18.08
N LEU A 8 -5.20 -2.07 16.84
CA LEU A 8 -5.09 -1.10 15.76
C LEU A 8 -6.46 -0.46 15.53
N ALA A 9 -6.52 0.86 15.60
CA ALA A 9 -7.74 1.61 15.29
C ALA A 9 -7.84 1.82 13.77
N ALA A 10 -9.07 2.04 13.27
CA ALA A 10 -9.32 2.35 11.87
C ALA A 10 -8.49 3.56 11.44
N ALA A 11 -7.86 3.46 10.27
CA ALA A 11 -6.94 4.46 9.73
C ALA A 11 -5.76 4.77 10.65
N GLY A 12 -5.49 3.91 11.63
CA GLY A 12 -4.36 4.04 12.53
C GLY A 12 -3.12 3.35 11.99
N ALA A 13 -2.00 3.59 12.65
CA ALA A 13 -0.74 2.96 12.33
C ALA A 13 -0.07 2.44 13.60
N VAL A 14 0.59 1.28 13.48
CA VAL A 14 1.37 0.68 14.54
C VAL A 14 2.75 0.34 13.99
N GLY A 15 3.78 0.66 14.76
CA GLY A 15 5.16 0.50 14.32
C GLY A 15 5.72 1.83 13.80
N GLY A 16 6.89 1.80 13.23
CA GLY A 16 7.54 2.99 12.70
C GLY A 16 9.03 2.81 12.56
N ARG A 17 9.76 3.93 12.60
CA ARG A 17 11.22 3.96 12.37
C ARG A 17 12.02 3.01 13.24
N GLU A 18 11.57 2.77 14.46
CA GLU A 18 12.27 1.93 15.42
C GLU A 18 12.10 0.44 15.16
N GLY A 19 11.16 0.07 14.28
CA GLY A 19 10.90 -1.31 13.93
C GLY A 19 11.28 -1.61 12.50
N GLN A 20 11.04 -2.86 12.09
CA GLN A 20 11.31 -3.31 10.73
C GLN A 20 10.08 -3.24 9.83
N PHE A 21 8.90 -3.04 10.41
CA PHE A 21 7.67 -2.92 9.64
C PHE A 21 6.67 -2.00 10.35
N VAL A 22 5.70 -1.57 9.56
CA VAL A 22 4.57 -0.73 10.00
C VAL A 22 3.29 -1.40 9.50
N LEU A 23 2.24 -1.38 10.32
CA LEU A 23 0.89 -1.74 9.91
C LEU A 23 0.07 -0.46 9.81
N VAL A 24 -0.56 -0.25 8.65
CA VAL A 24 -1.43 0.92 8.43
C VAL A 24 -2.76 0.45 7.87
N GLU A 25 -3.85 0.87 8.51
CA GLU A 25 -5.18 0.61 7.95
C GLU A 25 -5.59 1.76 7.03
N TRP A 26 -6.04 1.40 5.83
CA TRP A 26 -6.54 2.33 4.82
C TRP A 26 -7.94 1.94 4.39
N SER A 27 -8.67 2.92 3.89
CA SER A 27 -9.95 2.68 3.26
C SER A 27 -10.06 3.46 1.95
N ASP A 28 -10.80 2.89 1.02
CA ASP A 28 -11.14 3.51 -0.25
C ASP A 28 -12.66 3.50 -0.40
N PRO A 29 -13.31 4.63 -0.75
CA PRO A 29 -14.77 4.70 -0.75
C PRO A 29 -15.44 3.88 -1.86
N GLY A 30 -14.72 3.51 -2.91
CA GLY A 30 -15.27 2.84 -4.07
C GLY A 30 -15.70 3.81 -5.17
N GLY A 31 -15.78 3.30 -6.39
CA GLY A 31 -16.20 4.09 -7.55
C GLY A 31 -15.17 5.08 -8.08
N LEU A 32 -14.01 5.20 -7.45
CA LEU A 32 -12.97 6.16 -7.82
C LEU A 32 -11.80 5.54 -8.57
N THR A 33 -11.55 4.25 -8.35
CA THR A 33 -10.39 3.56 -8.92
C THR A 33 -10.81 2.32 -9.68
N ASN A 34 -9.99 1.92 -10.62
CA ASN A 34 -10.10 0.70 -11.39
C ASN A 34 -8.73 0.33 -11.94
N ARG A 35 -8.65 -0.68 -12.80
CA ARG A 35 -7.39 -1.12 -13.39
C ARG A 35 -6.67 0.00 -14.15
N GLU A 36 -7.39 0.87 -14.86
CA GLU A 36 -6.83 1.98 -15.62
C GLU A 36 -6.52 3.20 -14.75
N ARG A 37 -7.20 3.32 -13.62
CA ARG A 37 -7.01 4.40 -12.64
C ARG A 37 -6.80 3.79 -11.27
N PRO A 38 -5.65 3.16 -11.04
CA PRO A 38 -5.41 2.45 -9.79
C PRO A 38 -5.25 3.39 -8.58
N ILE A 39 -5.34 2.82 -7.39
CA ILE A 39 -4.99 3.52 -6.15
C ILE A 39 -3.50 3.85 -6.18
N ALA A 40 -2.68 2.88 -6.59
CA ALA A 40 -1.26 3.09 -6.84
C ALA A 40 -0.93 2.57 -8.23
N GLY A 41 -0.37 3.43 -9.08
CA GLY A 41 0.06 3.08 -10.43
C GLY A 41 1.22 2.10 -10.42
N LEU A 42 1.53 1.55 -11.59
CA LEU A 42 2.59 0.54 -11.70
C LEU A 42 3.91 1.10 -11.21
N HIS A 43 4.52 0.41 -10.25
CA HIS A 43 5.77 0.82 -9.63
C HIS A 43 6.48 -0.41 -9.05
N VAL A 44 7.72 -0.21 -8.64
CA VAL A 44 8.54 -1.27 -8.04
C VAL A 44 9.27 -0.70 -6.82
N HIS A 45 9.37 -1.51 -5.76
CA HIS A 45 10.23 -1.24 -4.61
C HIS A 45 11.43 -2.17 -4.70
N HIS A 46 12.61 -1.59 -4.87
CA HIS A 46 13.82 -2.41 -5.13
C HIS A 46 14.33 -3.14 -3.89
N SER A 47 14.05 -2.61 -2.72
CA SER A 47 14.65 -3.12 -1.46
C SER A 47 13.63 -3.51 -0.41
N ASP A 48 12.34 -3.37 -0.68
CA ASP A 48 11.32 -3.50 0.36
C ASP A 48 10.19 -4.43 -0.07
N ASP A 49 9.81 -5.32 0.84
CA ASP A 49 8.62 -6.18 0.70
C ASP A 49 7.40 -5.43 1.19
N GLU A 50 6.23 -5.83 0.71
CA GLU A 50 4.96 -5.17 1.07
C GLU A 50 3.84 -6.20 1.04
N ALA A 51 2.86 -6.05 1.94
CA ALA A 51 1.72 -6.95 1.98
C ALA A 51 0.43 -6.20 2.29
N TRP A 52 -0.68 -6.74 1.82
CA TRP A 52 -2.02 -6.26 2.10
C TRP A 52 -2.83 -7.36 2.74
N TYR A 53 -3.67 -7.02 3.69
CA TYR A 53 -4.68 -7.90 4.25
C TYR A 53 -6.04 -7.22 4.14
N VAL A 54 -6.97 -7.82 3.40
CA VAL A 54 -8.26 -7.20 3.11
C VAL A 54 -9.25 -7.49 4.24
N LEU A 55 -9.86 -6.42 4.76
CA LEU A 55 -10.85 -6.50 5.83
C LEU A 55 -12.27 -6.40 5.28
N GLU A 56 -12.49 -5.57 4.26
CA GLU A 56 -13.80 -5.30 3.67
C GLU A 56 -13.63 -4.95 2.20
N GLY A 57 -14.61 -5.34 1.39
CA GLY A 57 -14.57 -5.05 -0.04
C GLY A 57 -13.64 -5.98 -0.80
N THR A 58 -13.28 -5.59 -2.02
CA THR A 58 -12.42 -6.38 -2.91
C THR A 58 -11.37 -5.48 -3.53
N LEU A 59 -10.11 -5.86 -3.38
CA LEU A 59 -8.99 -5.20 -4.06
C LEU A 59 -8.55 -6.03 -5.26
N GLY A 60 -8.24 -5.35 -6.35
CA GLY A 60 -7.58 -5.94 -7.50
C GLY A 60 -6.11 -5.59 -7.49
N PHE A 61 -5.27 -6.52 -7.91
CA PHE A 61 -3.82 -6.36 -7.94
C PHE A 61 -3.25 -6.82 -9.27
N ARG A 62 -2.28 -6.08 -9.75
CA ARG A 62 -1.29 -6.59 -10.69
C ARG A 62 0.00 -6.82 -9.91
N VAL A 63 0.52 -8.04 -9.94
CA VAL A 63 1.78 -8.41 -9.30
C VAL A 63 2.64 -9.12 -10.35
N GLY A 64 3.68 -8.45 -10.83
CA GLY A 64 4.41 -8.91 -12.00
C GLY A 64 3.48 -8.95 -13.21
N ASP A 65 3.36 -10.13 -13.82
CA ASP A 65 2.45 -10.35 -14.97
C ASP A 65 1.09 -10.93 -14.55
N ASP A 66 0.90 -11.22 -13.26
CA ASP A 66 -0.34 -11.82 -12.77
C ASP A 66 -1.32 -10.77 -12.30
N GLU A 67 -2.61 -11.03 -12.49
CA GLU A 67 -3.68 -10.25 -11.89
C GLU A 67 -4.46 -11.14 -10.94
N VAL A 68 -4.75 -10.62 -9.76
CA VAL A 68 -5.54 -11.34 -8.75
C VAL A 68 -6.52 -10.39 -8.09
N GLU A 69 -7.59 -10.96 -7.55
CA GLU A 69 -8.53 -10.24 -6.69
C GLU A 69 -8.49 -10.83 -5.29
N ALA A 70 -8.56 -9.96 -4.29
CA ALA A 70 -8.55 -10.34 -2.89
C ALA A 70 -9.78 -9.76 -2.19
N GLY A 71 -10.60 -10.62 -1.63
CA GLY A 71 -11.73 -10.26 -0.80
C GLY A 71 -11.40 -10.33 0.69
N PRO A 72 -12.40 -10.13 1.58
CA PRO A 72 -12.17 -10.12 3.02
C PRO A 72 -11.50 -11.41 3.52
N GLY A 73 -10.47 -11.26 4.34
CA GLY A 73 -9.69 -12.37 4.86
C GLY A 73 -8.56 -12.85 3.96
N ALA A 74 -8.42 -12.29 2.76
CA ALA A 74 -7.32 -12.62 1.86
C ALA A 74 -6.15 -11.66 2.04
N ALA A 75 -4.95 -12.16 1.79
CA ALA A 75 -3.72 -11.37 1.83
C ALA A 75 -2.98 -11.47 0.50
N VAL A 76 -2.29 -10.40 0.14
CA VAL A 76 -1.42 -10.36 -1.03
C VAL A 76 -0.04 -9.92 -0.59
N PHE A 77 0.98 -10.66 -0.97
CA PHE A 77 2.37 -10.33 -0.67
C PHE A 77 3.09 -9.96 -1.97
N VAL A 78 3.79 -8.82 -1.94
CA VAL A 78 4.60 -8.36 -3.06
C VAL A 78 6.06 -8.33 -2.61
N PRO A 79 6.90 -9.25 -3.10
CA PRO A 79 8.31 -9.22 -2.75
C PRO A 79 9.03 -8.05 -3.43
N ARG A 80 10.11 -7.61 -2.81
CA ARG A 80 10.97 -6.57 -3.40
C ARG A 80 11.35 -6.92 -4.83
N GLY A 81 11.45 -5.91 -5.67
CA GLY A 81 11.83 -6.09 -7.07
C GLY A 81 10.69 -6.51 -8.00
N THR A 82 9.48 -6.64 -7.50
CA THR A 82 8.32 -7.03 -8.32
C THR A 82 7.46 -5.81 -8.66
N PRO A 83 7.31 -5.46 -9.94
CA PRO A 83 6.40 -4.40 -10.35
C PRO A 83 4.95 -4.73 -9.97
N HIS A 84 4.23 -3.74 -9.46
CA HIS A 84 2.86 -3.96 -9.00
C HIS A 84 2.02 -2.69 -9.03
N SER A 85 0.71 -2.89 -9.01
CA SER A 85 -0.30 -1.84 -8.86
C SER A 85 -1.52 -2.45 -8.18
N PHE A 86 -2.40 -1.60 -7.62
CA PHE A 86 -3.64 -2.10 -7.04
C PHE A 86 -4.75 -1.06 -7.09
N TRP A 87 -5.99 -1.55 -7.03
CA TRP A 87 -7.20 -0.75 -7.16
C TRP A 87 -8.33 -1.35 -6.35
N ASN A 88 -9.40 -0.57 -6.15
CA ASN A 88 -10.64 -1.11 -5.59
C ASN A 88 -11.43 -1.76 -6.73
N ALA A 89 -11.55 -3.08 -6.70
CA ALA A 89 -12.22 -3.84 -7.75
C ALA A 89 -13.74 -3.94 -7.55
N GLY A 90 -14.25 -3.53 -6.40
CA GLY A 90 -15.69 -3.55 -6.10
C GLY A 90 -16.36 -2.21 -6.35
N ALA A 91 -17.68 -2.19 -6.26
CA ALA A 91 -18.45 -0.97 -6.38
C ALA A 91 -18.56 -0.19 -5.06
N GLY A 92 -18.36 -0.85 -3.93
CA GLY A 92 -18.46 -0.28 -2.60
C GLY A 92 -17.11 -0.02 -1.95
N PRO A 93 -17.11 0.36 -0.68
CA PRO A 93 -15.88 0.66 0.03
C PRO A 93 -15.01 -0.59 0.21
N ALA A 94 -13.70 -0.38 0.22
CA ALA A 94 -12.72 -1.39 0.58
C ALA A 94 -11.92 -0.89 1.78
N ARG A 95 -11.61 -1.80 2.70
CA ARG A 95 -10.80 -1.51 3.88
C ARG A 95 -9.75 -2.59 4.01
N TYR A 96 -8.52 -2.19 4.24
CA TYR A 96 -7.39 -3.11 4.21
C TYR A 96 -6.25 -2.62 5.10
N VAL A 97 -5.41 -3.55 5.52
CA VAL A 97 -4.20 -3.27 6.27
C VAL A 97 -3.00 -3.44 5.33
N LEU A 98 -2.15 -2.44 5.28
CA LEU A 98 -0.84 -2.51 4.65
C LEU A 98 0.22 -2.85 5.69
N VAL A 99 1.08 -3.80 5.34
CA VAL A 99 2.27 -4.15 6.12
C VAL A 99 3.47 -3.81 5.25
N MET A 100 4.31 -2.91 5.73
CA MET A 100 5.43 -2.40 4.94
C MET A 100 6.57 -1.93 5.85
N PRO A 101 7.81 -1.85 5.34
CA PRO A 101 8.90 -1.24 6.11
C PRO A 101 8.66 0.26 6.28
N PRO A 102 9.30 0.88 7.30
CA PRO A 102 9.15 2.32 7.55
C PRO A 102 9.43 3.20 6.33
N ARG A 103 10.39 2.82 5.48
CA ARG A 103 10.72 3.57 4.26
C ARG A 103 9.52 3.74 3.33
N LEU A 104 8.69 2.69 3.19
CA LEU A 104 7.51 2.76 2.34
C LEU A 104 6.42 3.65 2.94
N LYS A 105 6.29 3.67 4.26
CA LYS A 105 5.39 4.61 4.91
C LYS A 105 5.86 6.05 4.66
N GLU A 106 7.15 6.31 4.74
CA GLU A 106 7.72 7.62 4.42
C GLU A 106 7.47 7.99 2.97
N LEU A 107 7.58 7.04 2.03
CA LEU A 107 7.24 7.26 0.63
C LEU A 107 5.77 7.69 0.47
N VAL A 108 4.85 6.96 1.08
CA VAL A 108 3.41 7.28 0.99
C VAL A 108 3.14 8.67 1.57
N GLU A 109 3.72 9.00 2.70
CA GLU A 109 3.58 10.33 3.31
C GLU A 109 4.12 11.42 2.38
N ALA A 110 5.27 11.19 1.76
CA ALA A 110 5.87 12.15 0.83
C ALA A 110 5.00 12.37 -0.41
N LEU A 111 4.40 11.31 -0.95
CA LEU A 111 3.50 11.40 -2.10
C LEU A 111 2.23 12.20 -1.80
N HIS A 112 1.75 12.14 -0.56
CA HIS A 112 0.53 12.83 -0.12
C HIS A 112 0.80 14.21 0.50
N ALA A 113 2.06 14.62 0.63
CA ALA A 113 2.40 15.90 1.20
C ALA A 113 1.96 17.05 0.29
N PRO A 114 1.48 18.18 0.84
CA PRO A 114 1.13 19.34 0.04
C PRO A 114 2.34 19.81 -0.80
N GLY A 115 2.13 20.01 -2.11
CA GLY A 115 3.17 20.45 -3.01
C GLY A 115 4.21 19.40 -3.36
N ALA A 116 3.86 18.11 -3.25
CA ALA A 116 4.79 17.00 -3.51
C ALA A 116 5.48 17.09 -4.87
N GLY A 117 4.73 17.39 -5.93
CA GLY A 117 5.30 17.70 -7.25
C GLY A 117 5.82 16.51 -8.02
N ASP A 118 7.13 16.28 -8.01
CA ASP A 118 7.78 15.25 -8.84
C ASP A 118 7.70 13.86 -8.18
N PHE A 119 6.65 13.11 -8.52
CA PHE A 119 6.45 11.77 -7.96
C PHE A 119 7.56 10.79 -8.34
N ALA A 120 8.07 10.86 -9.56
CA ALA A 120 9.15 9.98 -9.99
C ALA A 120 10.41 10.17 -9.13
N ALA A 121 10.74 11.42 -8.80
CA ALA A 121 11.87 11.71 -7.91
C ALA A 121 11.61 11.19 -6.49
N ILE A 122 10.40 11.37 -5.97
CA ILE A 122 10.03 10.88 -4.63
C ILE A 122 10.18 9.36 -4.54
N PHE A 123 9.74 8.61 -5.57
CA PHE A 123 9.95 7.17 -5.63
C PHE A 123 11.44 6.82 -5.56
N ARG A 124 12.26 7.49 -6.37
CA ARG A 124 13.72 7.21 -6.39
C ARG A 124 14.38 7.48 -5.04
N GLU A 125 13.94 8.50 -4.33
CA GLU A 125 14.46 8.83 -2.99
C GLU A 125 14.15 7.75 -1.95
N HIS A 126 13.21 6.85 -2.25
CA HIS A 126 12.76 5.79 -1.36
C HIS A 126 13.04 4.40 -1.93
N ALA A 127 14.14 4.25 -2.66
CA ALA A 127 14.56 2.99 -3.26
C ALA A 127 13.49 2.33 -4.12
N SER A 128 12.73 3.15 -4.84
CA SER A 128 11.58 2.72 -5.64
C SER A 128 11.61 3.40 -7.01
N GLU A 129 10.75 2.93 -7.90
CA GLU A 129 10.66 3.49 -9.24
C GLU A 129 9.22 3.46 -9.72
N LEU A 130 8.74 4.60 -10.21
CA LEU A 130 7.45 4.70 -10.87
C LEU A 130 7.64 4.29 -12.34
N LEU A 131 6.86 3.32 -12.77
CA LEU A 131 7.00 2.71 -14.11
C LEU A 131 5.99 3.24 -15.14
#